data_418978d69e87804eaa4040cb636493fb
#
_entry.id   418978d69e87804eaa4040cb636493fb
#
_cell.length_a   1.000
_cell.length_b   1.000
_cell.length_c   1.000
_cell.angle_alpha   90.00
_cell.angle_beta   90.00
_cell.angle_gamma   90.00
#
_symmetry.space_group_name_H-M   'P 1'
#
loop_
_entity.id
_entity.type
_entity.pdbx_description
1 polymer ?
#
loop_
_entity_poly.entity_id
_entity_poly.type
_entity_poly.pdbx_seq_one_letter_code
_entity_poly.pdbx_strand_id
1 'polypeptide(L)'
;MLRLCIDLNIWVAALLAERLAVCASNRKGRSNTASQYLVELVRSGASPVGEVSLIISLGMLDELRSVIIEHLDLNLDIADAYISAIEEYAKLGVQLTLGGTGVIALRDTEDLHVLETAIAGKADFLVTANFKDFLVRRDTQVKIVNRHAIYHSSAHSLQIVHPYLMVEWLRSGKIPTIA
;
A
#
# COMPACT_ATOMS: atom_id res chain seq x y z
N MET A 1 -15.69 6.11 -3.51
CA MET A 1 -14.24 6.14 -3.82
C MET A 1 -13.50 5.55 -2.64
N LEU A 2 -12.71 4.52 -2.85
CA LEU A 2 -11.93 3.79 -1.84
C LEU A 2 -10.50 4.35 -1.83
N ARG A 3 -10.02 4.84 -0.69
CA ARG A 3 -8.67 5.41 -0.52
C ARG A 3 -7.73 4.36 0.05
N LEU A 4 -6.74 3.95 -0.71
CA LEU A 4 -5.76 2.92 -0.33
C LEU A 4 -4.38 3.54 -0.14
N CYS A 5 -3.80 3.39 1.02
CA CYS A 5 -2.37 3.52 1.24
C CYS A 5 -1.75 2.11 1.16
N ILE A 6 -0.78 1.94 0.27
CA ILE A 6 -0.13 0.66 0.02
C ILE A 6 1.31 0.76 0.49
N ASP A 7 1.67 -0.09 1.44
CA ASP A 7 3.01 -0.15 2.01
C ASP A 7 4.07 -0.59 0.98
N LEU A 8 5.32 -0.16 1.16
CA LEU A 8 6.44 -0.37 0.23
C LEU A 8 6.69 -1.83 -0.08
N ASN A 9 6.55 -2.71 0.91
CA ASN A 9 6.72 -4.15 0.74
C ASN A 9 5.76 -4.77 -0.32
N ILE A 10 4.60 -4.18 -0.52
CA ILE A 10 3.62 -4.62 -1.53
C ILE A 10 4.08 -4.20 -2.94
N TRP A 11 4.59 -2.98 -3.09
CA TRP A 11 5.14 -2.48 -4.35
C TRP A 11 6.35 -3.31 -4.79
N VAL A 12 7.28 -3.58 -3.86
CA VAL A 12 8.45 -4.44 -4.09
C VAL A 12 8.02 -5.85 -4.51
N ALA A 13 7.08 -6.45 -3.78
CA ALA A 13 6.60 -7.79 -4.10
C ALA A 13 5.90 -7.86 -5.47
N ALA A 14 5.16 -6.83 -5.87
CA ALA A 14 4.53 -6.75 -7.19
C ALA A 14 5.59 -6.64 -8.30
N LEU A 15 6.57 -5.76 -8.16
CA LEU A 15 7.67 -5.58 -9.11
C LEU A 15 8.45 -6.88 -9.33
N LEU A 16 8.82 -7.57 -8.24
CA LEU A 16 9.52 -8.85 -8.31
C LEU A 16 8.69 -9.94 -9.00
N ALA A 17 7.39 -9.99 -8.73
CA ALA A 17 6.48 -10.95 -9.35
C ALA A 17 6.31 -10.70 -10.86
N GLU A 18 6.27 -9.44 -11.29
CA GLU A 18 6.23 -9.07 -12.72
C GLU A 18 7.51 -9.50 -13.44
N ARG A 19 8.67 -9.25 -12.86
CA ARG A 19 9.96 -9.67 -13.43
C ARG A 19 10.07 -11.18 -13.58
N LEU A 20 9.68 -11.93 -12.56
CA LEU A 20 9.66 -13.40 -12.62
C LEU A 20 8.68 -13.91 -13.69
N ALA A 21 7.59 -13.21 -13.93
CA ALA A 21 6.64 -13.56 -14.99
C ALA A 21 7.23 -13.35 -16.39
N VAL A 22 7.96 -12.26 -16.61
CA VAL A 22 8.64 -11.97 -17.87
C VAL A 22 9.73 -13.03 -18.18
N CYS A 23 10.53 -13.41 -17.15
CA CYS A 23 11.57 -14.44 -17.30
C CYS A 23 10.99 -15.86 -17.53
N ALA A 24 9.73 -16.09 -17.10
CA ALA A 24 9.08 -17.39 -17.17
C ALA A 24 8.11 -17.51 -18.37
N SER A 25 8.44 -16.98 -19.53
CA SER A 25 7.61 -16.81 -20.73
C SER A 25 6.82 -18.02 -21.25
N ASN A 26 6.76 -19.13 -20.51
CA ASN A 26 6.09 -20.36 -20.93
C ASN A 26 5.08 -20.97 -19.91
N ARG A 27 4.65 -20.21 -18.86
CA ARG A 27 3.66 -20.74 -17.91
C ARG A 27 2.30 -20.08 -18.08
N LYS A 28 1.48 -20.66 -18.96
CA LYS A 28 0.03 -20.43 -19.01
C LYS A 28 -0.57 -20.70 -17.61
N GLY A 29 -1.30 -19.73 -17.04
CA GLY A 29 -2.14 -19.92 -15.86
C GLY A 29 -1.62 -19.43 -14.51
N ARG A 30 -0.71 -18.45 -14.46
CA ARG A 30 -0.30 -17.85 -13.20
C ARG A 30 -1.38 -16.88 -12.71
N SER A 31 -2.03 -17.21 -11.60
CA SER A 31 -2.87 -16.26 -10.87
C SER A 31 -2.01 -15.10 -10.38
N ASN A 32 -2.46 -13.87 -10.56
CA ASN A 32 -1.81 -12.68 -10.00
C ASN A 32 -1.65 -12.83 -8.49
N THR A 33 -0.48 -12.48 -7.96
CA THR A 33 -0.27 -12.39 -6.51
C THR A 33 -1.20 -11.33 -5.91
N ALA A 34 -1.42 -11.36 -4.59
CA ALA A 34 -2.19 -10.32 -3.92
C ALA A 34 -1.61 -8.92 -4.17
N SER A 35 -0.27 -8.79 -4.16
CA SER A 35 0.43 -7.54 -4.45
C SER A 35 0.18 -7.06 -5.87
N GLN A 36 0.32 -7.93 -6.88
CA GLN A 36 0.03 -7.59 -8.28
C GLN A 36 -1.43 -7.16 -8.48
N TYR A 37 -2.37 -7.85 -7.83
CA TYR A 37 -3.79 -7.49 -7.90
C TYR A 37 -4.05 -6.11 -7.32
N LEU A 38 -3.46 -5.77 -6.17
CA LEU A 38 -3.61 -4.46 -5.53
C LEU A 38 -2.99 -3.33 -6.35
N VAL A 39 -1.81 -3.56 -6.93
CA VAL A 39 -1.17 -2.59 -7.84
C VAL A 39 -2.02 -2.36 -9.10
N GLU A 40 -2.60 -3.42 -9.67
CA GLU A 40 -3.49 -3.31 -10.82
C GLU A 40 -4.75 -2.48 -10.51
N LEU A 41 -5.32 -2.62 -9.30
CA LEU A 41 -6.48 -1.82 -8.89
C LEU A 41 -6.15 -0.32 -8.82
N VAL A 42 -5.02 0.06 -8.23
CA VAL A 42 -4.64 1.49 -8.16
C VAL A 42 -4.24 2.02 -9.52
N ARG A 43 -3.64 1.20 -10.38
CA ARG A 43 -3.30 1.54 -11.76
C ARG A 43 -4.55 1.82 -12.60
N SER A 44 -5.59 1.02 -12.43
CA SER A 44 -6.85 1.19 -13.16
C SER A 44 -7.76 2.27 -12.55
N GLY A 45 -7.51 2.68 -11.30
CA GLY A 45 -8.40 3.57 -10.55
C GLY A 45 -9.76 2.96 -10.21
N ALA A 46 -9.92 1.64 -10.36
CA ALA A 46 -11.21 0.96 -10.23
C ALA A 46 -11.10 -0.40 -9.54
N SER A 47 -12.16 -0.78 -8.83
CA SER A 47 -12.30 -2.07 -8.17
C SER A 47 -13.72 -2.60 -8.30
N PRO A 48 -13.99 -3.87 -7.96
CA PRO A 48 -15.35 -4.41 -7.90
C PRO A 48 -16.31 -3.65 -6.97
N VAL A 49 -15.77 -2.88 -6.04
CA VAL A 49 -16.55 -2.10 -5.05
C VAL A 49 -16.62 -0.61 -5.37
N GLY A 50 -16.06 -0.17 -6.50
CA GLY A 50 -16.11 1.20 -6.97
C GLY A 50 -14.72 1.79 -7.27
N GLU A 51 -14.66 3.11 -7.38
CA GLU A 51 -13.44 3.85 -7.66
C GLU A 51 -12.39 3.67 -6.57
N VAL A 52 -11.11 3.62 -6.96
CA VAL A 52 -9.95 3.49 -6.08
C VAL A 52 -9.04 4.70 -6.27
N SER A 53 -8.56 5.25 -5.15
CA SER A 53 -7.59 6.33 -5.12
C SER A 53 -6.37 5.89 -4.31
N LEU A 54 -5.18 6.05 -4.88
CA LEU A 54 -3.91 5.80 -4.20
C LEU A 54 -3.57 6.97 -3.28
N ILE A 55 -3.22 6.66 -2.04
CA ILE A 55 -2.62 7.58 -1.07
C ILE A 55 -1.14 7.20 -0.94
N ILE A 56 -0.25 8.08 -1.35
CA ILE A 56 1.20 7.90 -1.28
C ILE A 56 1.88 9.26 -1.10
N SER A 57 3.06 9.30 -0.52
CA SER A 57 3.86 10.53 -0.35
C SER A 57 5.15 10.47 -1.16
N LEU A 58 5.76 11.63 -1.37
CA LEU A 58 7.09 11.72 -1.99
C LEU A 58 8.14 10.94 -1.18
N GLY A 59 8.08 11.01 0.17
CA GLY A 59 8.99 10.25 1.02
C GLY A 59 8.89 8.73 0.81
N MET A 60 7.66 8.21 0.64
CA MET A 60 7.46 6.79 0.31
C MET A 60 8.03 6.44 -1.07
N LEU A 61 7.89 7.33 -2.05
CA LEU A 61 8.42 7.11 -3.40
C LEU A 61 9.95 7.13 -3.41
N ASP A 62 10.57 8.08 -2.69
CA ASP A 62 12.03 8.17 -2.57
C ASP A 62 12.62 6.94 -1.88
N GLU A 63 11.97 6.45 -0.83
CA GLU A 63 12.39 5.24 -0.13
C GLU A 63 12.20 3.99 -1.02
N LEU A 64 11.05 3.86 -1.70
CA LEU A 64 10.85 2.77 -2.65
C LEU A 64 11.92 2.77 -3.75
N ARG A 65 12.28 3.96 -4.27
CA ARG A 65 13.36 4.11 -5.24
C ARG A 65 14.68 3.60 -4.68
N SER A 66 15.04 3.99 -3.46
CA SER A 66 16.27 3.54 -2.79
C SER A 66 16.28 2.02 -2.61
N VAL A 67 15.18 1.42 -2.15
CA VAL A 67 15.04 -0.04 -2.01
C VAL A 67 15.22 -0.76 -3.35
N ILE A 68 14.66 -0.23 -4.43
CA ILE A 68 14.79 -0.84 -5.77
C ILE A 68 16.24 -0.83 -6.23
N ILE A 69 16.97 0.25 -6.01
CA ILE A 69 18.36 0.40 -6.44
C ILE A 69 19.30 -0.40 -5.53
N GLU A 70 19.20 -0.22 -4.21
CA GLU A 70 20.19 -0.68 -3.24
C GLU A 70 19.98 -2.15 -2.85
N HIS A 71 18.72 -2.60 -2.75
CA HIS A 71 18.39 -3.95 -2.29
C HIS A 71 18.00 -4.92 -3.40
N LEU A 72 17.42 -4.42 -4.52
CA LEU A 72 17.07 -5.27 -5.65
C LEU A 72 18.12 -5.24 -6.77
N ASP A 73 19.15 -4.42 -6.63
CA ASP A 73 20.25 -4.25 -7.61
C ASP A 73 19.71 -3.98 -9.04
N LEU A 74 18.67 -3.12 -9.12
CA LEU A 74 18.11 -2.70 -10.38
C LEU A 74 18.73 -1.39 -10.85
N ASN A 75 18.83 -1.22 -12.17
CA ASN A 75 19.37 0.01 -12.72
C ASN A 75 18.42 1.20 -12.47
N LEU A 76 18.98 2.41 -12.51
CA LEU A 76 18.28 3.66 -12.28
C LEU A 76 17.08 3.85 -13.21
N ASP A 77 17.21 3.49 -14.49
CA ASP A 77 16.15 3.68 -15.48
C ASP A 77 14.89 2.87 -15.13
N ILE A 78 15.09 1.64 -14.62
CA ILE A 78 13.97 0.79 -14.18
C ILE A 78 13.31 1.39 -12.93
N ALA A 79 14.12 1.82 -11.96
CA ALA A 79 13.63 2.43 -10.74
C ALA A 79 12.82 3.70 -11.07
N ASP A 80 13.39 4.61 -11.85
CA ASP A 80 12.75 5.88 -12.22
C ASP A 80 11.46 5.67 -13.04
N ALA A 81 11.46 4.72 -13.97
CA ALA A 81 10.26 4.37 -14.72
C ALA A 81 9.15 3.81 -13.81
N TYR A 82 9.51 2.98 -12.83
CA TYR A 82 8.55 2.41 -11.88
C TYR A 82 7.97 3.47 -10.95
N ILE A 83 8.81 4.35 -10.39
CA ILE A 83 8.37 5.47 -9.55
C ILE A 83 7.46 6.43 -10.32
N SER A 84 7.85 6.82 -11.55
CA SER A 84 7.03 7.68 -12.40
C SER A 84 5.67 7.07 -12.71
N ALA A 85 5.59 5.76 -12.92
CA ALA A 85 4.31 5.08 -13.12
C ALA A 85 3.42 5.17 -11.86
N ILE A 86 3.99 5.00 -10.66
CA ILE A 86 3.23 5.11 -9.40
C ILE A 86 2.75 6.55 -9.16
N GLU A 87 3.55 7.55 -9.50
CA GLU A 87 3.13 8.96 -9.46
C GLU A 87 1.91 9.22 -10.37
N GLU A 88 1.90 8.65 -11.58
CA GLU A 88 0.75 8.77 -12.48
C GLU A 88 -0.51 8.09 -11.88
N TYR A 89 -0.37 6.94 -11.19
CA TYR A 89 -1.51 6.32 -10.51
C TYR A 89 -2.07 7.21 -9.39
N ALA A 90 -1.20 7.90 -8.65
CA ALA A 90 -1.64 8.83 -7.61
C ALA A 90 -2.44 10.02 -8.18
N LYS A 91 -2.12 10.48 -9.39
CA LYS A 91 -2.83 11.58 -10.08
C LYS A 91 -4.27 11.23 -10.49
N LEU A 92 -4.61 9.93 -10.60
CA LEU A 92 -5.98 9.49 -10.86
C LEU A 92 -6.94 9.80 -9.69
N GLY A 93 -6.41 10.12 -8.50
CA GLY A 93 -7.17 10.34 -7.28
C GLY A 93 -6.83 11.67 -6.58
N VAL A 94 -6.42 11.55 -5.30
CA VAL A 94 -6.20 12.70 -4.39
C VAL A 94 -4.89 13.46 -4.66
N GLN A 95 -4.05 12.97 -5.53
CA GLN A 95 -2.67 13.41 -5.77
C GLN A 95 -1.70 13.01 -4.64
N LEU A 96 -0.44 13.41 -4.77
CA LEU A 96 0.59 13.11 -3.79
C LEU A 96 0.27 13.78 -2.45
N THR A 97 0.28 13.00 -1.39
CA THR A 97 0.05 13.48 -0.04
C THR A 97 1.36 14.00 0.57
N LEU A 98 1.31 15.16 1.19
CA LEU A 98 2.41 15.63 2.02
C LEU A 98 2.37 14.83 3.33
N GLY A 99 3.16 13.77 3.41
CA GLY A 99 3.34 12.96 4.61
C GLY A 99 4.64 13.31 5.33
N GLY A 100 4.79 12.80 6.57
CA GLY A 100 6.04 12.94 7.30
C GLY A 100 6.15 14.21 8.15
N THR A 101 5.06 14.64 8.77
CA THR A 101 5.04 15.84 9.64
C THR A 101 5.55 15.59 11.06
N GLY A 102 5.90 14.33 11.43
CA GLY A 102 6.42 13.99 12.76
C GLY A 102 5.38 14.11 13.89
N VAL A 103 4.10 14.04 13.56
CA VAL A 103 3.01 14.24 14.55
C VAL A 103 2.74 13.00 15.39
N ILE A 104 3.20 11.82 14.94
CA ILE A 104 2.96 10.56 15.63
C ILE A 104 4.24 10.10 16.34
N ALA A 105 4.20 9.99 17.66
CA ALA A 105 5.31 9.48 18.46
C ALA A 105 5.34 7.93 18.39
N LEU A 106 5.91 7.36 17.34
CA LEU A 106 6.23 5.94 17.23
C LEU A 106 7.70 5.67 17.57
N ARG A 107 7.98 4.46 18.06
CA ARG A 107 9.34 4.03 18.43
C ARG A 107 10.18 3.60 17.23
N ASP A 108 9.53 3.22 16.13
CA ASP A 108 10.20 2.82 14.89
C ASP A 108 9.96 3.87 13.81
N THR A 109 11.04 4.43 13.30
CA THR A 109 10.97 5.59 12.40
C THR A 109 10.76 5.18 10.94
N GLU A 110 11.05 3.92 10.58
CA GLU A 110 10.98 3.47 9.19
C GLU A 110 9.55 3.26 8.69
N ASP A 111 8.64 2.71 9.53
CA ASP A 111 7.24 2.50 9.15
C ASP A 111 6.32 3.69 9.51
N LEU A 112 6.85 4.65 10.29
CA LEU A 112 6.09 5.80 10.78
C LEU A 112 5.55 6.65 9.64
N HIS A 113 6.37 6.94 8.65
CA HIS A 113 6.00 7.81 7.53
C HIS A 113 4.89 7.23 6.66
N VAL A 114 4.77 5.90 6.57
CA VAL A 114 3.68 5.21 5.85
C VAL A 114 2.35 5.43 6.56
N LEU A 115 2.32 5.25 7.90
CA LEU A 115 1.13 5.48 8.70
C LEU A 115 0.72 6.96 8.71
N GLU A 116 1.69 7.88 8.84
CA GLU A 116 1.45 9.33 8.75
C GLU A 116 0.87 9.73 7.39
N THR A 117 1.41 9.16 6.30
CA THR A 117 0.89 9.37 4.95
C THR A 117 -0.56 8.87 4.84
N ALA A 118 -0.85 7.68 5.37
CA ALA A 118 -2.19 7.13 5.35
C ALA A 118 -3.20 8.02 6.11
N ILE A 119 -2.81 8.55 7.28
CA ILE A 119 -3.66 9.45 8.07
C ILE A 119 -3.83 10.80 7.39
N ALA A 120 -2.74 11.43 6.92
CA ALA A 120 -2.77 12.73 6.25
C ALA A 120 -3.61 12.69 4.97
N GLY A 121 -3.51 11.61 4.19
CA GLY A 121 -4.30 11.37 2.99
C GLY A 121 -5.72 10.89 3.27
N LYS A 122 -6.09 10.69 4.54
CA LYS A 122 -7.39 10.13 4.97
C LYS A 122 -7.68 8.80 4.28
N ALA A 123 -6.70 7.90 4.27
CA ALA A 123 -6.86 6.57 3.72
C ALA A 123 -7.94 5.78 4.48
N ASP A 124 -8.78 5.05 3.76
CA ASP A 124 -9.71 4.10 4.37
C ASP A 124 -8.96 2.85 4.84
N PHE A 125 -7.93 2.47 4.08
CA PHE A 125 -7.09 1.30 4.35
C PHE A 125 -5.62 1.60 4.18
N LEU A 126 -4.82 1.11 5.12
CA LEU A 126 -3.39 0.85 4.99
C LEU A 126 -3.21 -0.65 4.73
N VAL A 127 -2.69 -1.00 3.57
CA VAL A 127 -2.43 -2.39 3.20
C VAL A 127 -0.96 -2.71 3.39
N THR A 128 -0.65 -3.64 4.30
CA THR A 128 0.73 -4.03 4.63
C THR A 128 0.87 -5.53 4.87
N ALA A 129 1.98 -6.12 4.43
CA ALA A 129 2.38 -7.46 4.81
C ALA A 129 3.12 -7.48 6.17
N ASN A 130 3.66 -6.34 6.59
CA ASN A 130 4.37 -6.14 7.84
C ASN A 130 3.44 -5.66 8.96
N PHE A 131 2.36 -6.38 9.17
CA PHE A 131 1.24 -5.99 10.02
C PHE A 131 1.63 -5.60 11.45
N LYS A 132 2.65 -6.24 12.01
CA LYS A 132 3.03 -6.06 13.43
C LYS A 132 3.61 -4.68 13.72
N ASP A 133 4.29 -4.08 12.75
CA ASP A 133 5.02 -2.83 12.95
C ASP A 133 4.07 -1.63 12.99
N PHE A 134 2.88 -1.79 12.42
CA PHE A 134 1.81 -0.79 12.44
C PHE A 134 0.87 -0.89 13.66
N LEU A 135 1.10 -1.82 14.59
CA LEU A 135 0.26 -1.96 15.79
C LEU A 135 0.70 -1.00 16.91
N VAL A 136 0.21 0.22 16.87
CA VAL A 136 0.40 1.20 17.96
C VAL A 136 -0.45 0.82 19.16
N ARG A 137 0.20 0.50 20.29
CA ARG A 137 -0.41 -0.17 21.45
C ARG A 137 -1.68 0.46 22.05
N ARG A 138 -1.85 1.78 21.96
CA ARG A 138 -2.98 2.48 22.58
C ARG A 138 -4.11 2.80 21.62
N ASP A 139 -3.77 2.98 20.34
CA ASP A 139 -4.69 3.54 19.36
C ASP A 139 -5.10 2.49 18.32
N THR A 140 -4.69 1.23 18.50
CA THR A 140 -4.97 0.15 17.57
C THR A 140 -5.82 -0.94 18.20
N GLN A 141 -6.99 -1.18 17.60
CA GLN A 141 -7.87 -2.29 17.95
C GLN A 141 -7.70 -3.44 16.96
N VAL A 142 -7.11 -4.56 17.39
CA VAL A 142 -6.99 -5.76 16.57
C VAL A 142 -8.36 -6.43 16.41
N LYS A 143 -8.78 -6.68 15.18
CA LYS A 143 -10.03 -7.37 14.81
C LYS A 143 -9.77 -8.82 14.42
N ILE A 144 -8.73 -9.06 13.61
CA ILE A 144 -8.25 -10.40 13.24
C ILE A 144 -6.74 -10.43 13.43
N VAL A 145 -6.26 -11.34 14.26
CA VAL A 145 -4.84 -11.47 14.60
C VAL A 145 -3.98 -11.58 13.33
N ASN A 146 -2.95 -10.75 13.21
CA ASN A 146 -2.03 -10.64 12.09
C ASN A 146 -2.67 -10.35 10.72
N ARG A 147 -3.93 -9.91 10.67
CA ARG A 147 -4.62 -9.67 9.38
C ARG A 147 -5.43 -8.38 9.32
N HIS A 148 -6.03 -7.95 10.43
CA HIS A 148 -6.90 -6.78 10.45
C HIS A 148 -6.87 -6.09 11.80
N ALA A 149 -6.67 -4.78 11.76
CA ALA A 149 -6.79 -3.89 12.91
C ALA A 149 -7.43 -2.56 12.48
N ILE A 150 -7.97 -1.84 13.44
CA ILE A 150 -8.44 -0.46 13.25
C ILE A 150 -7.51 0.43 14.06
N TYR A 151 -6.93 1.42 13.40
CA TYR A 151 -6.17 2.49 14.03
C TYR A 151 -7.06 3.71 14.20
N HIS A 152 -7.06 4.27 15.41
CA HIS A 152 -7.83 5.46 15.76
C HIS A 152 -6.87 6.61 16.05
N SER A 153 -6.90 7.66 15.23
CA SER A 153 -6.27 8.94 15.56
C SER A 153 -7.33 9.97 15.90
N SER A 154 -6.92 11.11 16.46
CA SER A 154 -7.83 12.25 16.69
C SER A 154 -8.43 12.82 15.42
N ALA A 155 -7.74 12.67 14.29
CA ALA A 155 -8.15 13.27 13.01
C ALA A 155 -8.87 12.28 12.10
N HIS A 156 -8.55 10.98 12.16
CA HIS A 156 -9.04 9.97 11.23
C HIS A 156 -8.85 8.56 11.78
N SER A 157 -9.78 7.67 11.49
CA SER A 157 -9.65 6.24 11.76
C SER A 157 -9.48 5.50 10.46
N LEU A 158 -8.52 4.57 10.41
CA LEU A 158 -8.25 3.76 9.23
C LEU A 158 -8.12 2.27 9.58
N GLN A 159 -8.31 1.42 8.60
CA GLN A 159 -8.16 -0.01 8.75
C GLN A 159 -6.76 -0.44 8.26
N ILE A 160 -6.01 -1.16 9.09
CA ILE A 160 -4.74 -1.79 8.73
C ILE A 160 -5.04 -3.22 8.34
N VAL A 161 -4.70 -3.62 7.11
CA VAL A 161 -5.17 -4.88 6.54
C VAL A 161 -4.04 -5.61 5.81
N HIS A 162 -3.95 -6.92 6.05
CA HIS A 162 -3.04 -7.78 5.31
C HIS A 162 -3.50 -7.95 3.86
N PRO A 163 -2.59 -7.93 2.84
CA PRO A 163 -2.93 -7.92 1.41
C PRO A 163 -3.86 -9.05 0.99
N TYR A 164 -3.70 -10.26 1.49
CA TYR A 164 -4.60 -11.38 1.15
C TYR A 164 -6.03 -11.14 1.61
N LEU A 165 -6.22 -10.58 2.80
CA LEU A 165 -7.55 -10.28 3.33
C LEU A 165 -8.20 -9.12 2.54
N MET A 166 -7.42 -8.11 2.19
CA MET A 166 -7.89 -7.00 1.36
C MET A 166 -8.38 -7.49 0.00
N VAL A 167 -7.62 -8.36 -0.66
CA VAL A 167 -8.02 -8.97 -1.95
C VAL A 167 -9.28 -9.81 -1.81
N GLU A 168 -9.43 -10.57 -0.71
CA GLU A 168 -10.63 -11.36 -0.43
C GLU A 168 -11.87 -10.45 -0.32
N TRP A 169 -11.78 -9.35 0.44
CA TRP A 169 -12.86 -8.38 0.60
C TRP A 169 -13.23 -7.71 -0.73
N LEU A 170 -12.23 -7.27 -1.49
CA LEU A 170 -12.46 -6.64 -2.78
C LEU A 170 -13.15 -7.58 -3.77
N ARG A 171 -12.72 -8.84 -3.84
CA ARG A 171 -13.31 -9.86 -4.74
C ARG A 171 -14.72 -10.26 -4.31
N SER A 172 -14.98 -10.31 -3.02
CA SER A 172 -16.32 -10.64 -2.49
C SER A 172 -17.30 -9.47 -2.52
N GLY A 173 -16.80 -8.24 -2.73
CA GLY A 173 -17.61 -7.03 -2.64
C GLY A 173 -18.03 -6.66 -1.21
N LYS A 174 -17.44 -7.31 -0.19
CA LYS A 174 -17.81 -7.14 1.23
C LYS A 174 -16.67 -6.49 1.99
N ILE A 175 -16.63 -5.16 1.98
CA ILE A 175 -15.68 -4.38 2.74
C ILE A 175 -16.30 -3.99 4.09
N PRO A 176 -15.65 -4.31 5.23
CA PRO A 176 -16.15 -3.87 6.53
C PRO A 176 -16.02 -2.35 6.67
N THR A 177 -17.06 -1.74 7.23
CA THR A 177 -17.07 -0.32 7.62
C THR A 177 -16.55 -0.18 9.05
N ILE A 178 -15.85 0.91 9.33
CA ILE A 178 -15.55 1.32 10.71
C ILE A 178 -16.86 1.82 11.32
N ALA A 179 -17.34 1.11 12.33
CA ALA A 179 -18.51 1.51 13.10
C ALA A 179 -18.11 2.51 14.19
#